data_aab14f2a74346f8476dca56ea47c1141
#
_entry.id   aab14f2a74346f8476dca56ea47c1141
#
_cell.length_a   1.000
_cell.length_b   1.000
_cell.length_c   1.000
_cell.angle_alpha   90.00
_cell.angle_beta   90.00
_cell.angle_gamma   90.00
#
_symmetry.space_group_name_H-M   'P 1'
#
loop_
_entity.id
_entity.type
_entity.pdbx_description
1 polymer ?
#
loop_
_entity_poly.entity_id
_entity_poly.type
_entity_poly.pdbx_seq_one_letter_code
_entity_poly.pdbx_strand_id
1 'polypeptide(L)'
;LYIMRNVTIVGGGITGLTAAFYAERYLPNDVTIKLVETSGRLGGKIDTFETGEFAVERGPDSYVFRKTAMTDLIHDVGLGDEIVRNGVGQAYVLHHDGLHPIPKQTVMGIPLDVDAFKDTTLLSDEEHAALRAMLLSPPDVEAPETDVSLGLYLRERVGDPIVDRLIEPLLSGIYAGDIDQMSALSTFPQFIEGEKKHGNLYEGMRHLRPEQRVAEVGAKKVGQFASLKRGLKSLTDRLAERLERTEIILNCSVEQVEEIEGGYRLLTNRGDIESDHLILTVPPRLIRQFLPKVDSNFLADMKPHATATCSLVFKEDDIELPFVGTGFVTSQEADVTITACTFIDQKWPHAVPEGYHVLRVFLGRPGADEIVDASDEEIIATALRDLGGLMTIKAAPLETVVSRLRDGLPPYAVFHSDRVRALRAEMGRVYPGILLAGIAYDGIGMPDCIKSVHEQIKALAEEG
;
A
#
# COMPACT_ATOMS: atom_id res chain seq x y z
N LEU A 1 -13.29 -10.58 37.41
CA LEU A 1 -12.09 -10.02 36.73
C LEU A 1 -11.45 -11.12 35.94
N TYR A 2 -11.49 -11.04 34.63
CA TYR A 2 -10.81 -11.97 33.74
C TYR A 2 -9.32 -11.55 33.71
N ILE A 3 -8.45 -12.40 34.23
CA ILE A 3 -7.01 -12.12 34.26
C ILE A 3 -6.42 -12.64 32.96
N MET A 4 -6.02 -11.75 32.09
CA MET A 4 -5.27 -12.08 30.86
C MET A 4 -3.94 -12.71 31.24
N ARG A 5 -3.66 -13.92 30.73
CA ARG A 5 -2.40 -14.64 30.97
C ARG A 5 -1.60 -14.87 29.71
N ASN A 6 -2.30 -15.05 28.59
CA ASN A 6 -1.69 -15.43 27.33
C ASN A 6 -2.29 -14.63 26.17
N VAL A 7 -1.44 -14.08 25.33
CA VAL A 7 -1.80 -13.43 24.06
C VAL A 7 -1.05 -14.10 22.93
N THR A 8 -1.76 -14.57 21.92
CA THR A 8 -1.13 -15.13 20.71
C THR A 8 -1.43 -14.26 19.50
N ILE A 9 -0.38 -13.82 18.81
CA ILE A 9 -0.43 -13.04 17.58
C ILE A 9 -0.21 -14.00 16.42
N VAL A 10 -1.13 -14.01 15.45
CA VAL A 10 -1.05 -14.87 14.27
C VAL A 10 -0.72 -14.04 13.06
N GLY A 11 0.47 -14.27 12.49
CA GLY A 11 1.04 -13.54 11.37
C GLY A 11 2.24 -12.67 11.77
N GLY A 12 3.39 -12.93 11.14
CA GLY A 12 4.69 -12.26 11.41
C GLY A 12 5.01 -11.11 10.46
N GLY A 13 4.01 -10.51 9.80
CA GLY A 13 4.16 -9.29 9.01
C GLY A 13 4.30 -8.05 9.89
N ILE A 14 4.39 -6.86 9.25
CA ILE A 14 4.56 -5.59 9.97
C ILE A 14 3.48 -5.36 11.04
N THR A 15 2.23 -5.72 10.76
CA THR A 15 1.12 -5.58 11.71
C THR A 15 1.32 -6.46 12.94
N GLY A 16 1.66 -7.75 12.75
CA GLY A 16 1.89 -8.67 13.86
C GLY A 16 3.13 -8.36 14.67
N LEU A 17 4.23 -7.96 14.01
CA LEU A 17 5.44 -7.49 14.70
C LEU A 17 5.19 -6.22 15.53
N THR A 18 4.40 -5.28 14.98
CA THR A 18 3.98 -4.08 15.71
C THR A 18 3.11 -4.45 16.92
N ALA A 19 2.18 -5.40 16.73
CA ALA A 19 1.34 -5.91 17.83
C ALA A 19 2.20 -6.48 18.96
N ALA A 20 3.18 -7.34 18.62
CA ALA A 20 4.09 -7.94 19.60
C ALA A 20 4.92 -6.89 20.36
N PHE A 21 5.49 -5.92 19.59
CA PHE A 21 6.30 -4.86 20.16
C PHE A 21 5.54 -3.99 21.16
N TYR A 22 4.33 -3.56 20.82
CA TYR A 22 3.51 -2.76 21.74
C TYR A 22 2.86 -3.62 22.86
N ALA A 23 2.58 -4.90 22.60
CA ALA A 23 2.13 -5.82 23.67
C ALA A 23 3.19 -5.96 24.75
N GLU A 24 4.48 -6.10 24.41
CA GLU A 24 5.57 -6.11 25.40
C GLU A 24 5.67 -4.81 26.21
N ARG A 25 5.29 -3.68 25.64
CA ARG A 25 5.36 -2.37 26.30
C ARG A 25 4.18 -2.06 27.23
N TYR A 26 2.99 -2.55 26.88
CA TYR A 26 1.76 -2.15 27.56
C TYR A 26 1.14 -3.25 28.43
N LEU A 27 1.33 -4.51 28.05
CA LEU A 27 0.78 -5.61 28.83
C LEU A 27 1.64 -5.93 30.07
N PRO A 28 1.03 -6.38 31.17
CA PRO A 28 1.75 -6.80 32.35
C PRO A 28 2.87 -7.81 32.07
N ASN A 29 3.92 -7.81 32.91
CA ASN A 29 5.11 -8.67 32.68
C ASN A 29 4.83 -10.17 32.85
N ASP A 30 3.77 -10.54 33.51
CA ASP A 30 3.32 -11.92 33.70
C ASP A 30 2.45 -12.45 32.54
N VAL A 31 2.10 -11.60 31.58
CA VAL A 31 1.42 -12.03 30.34
C VAL A 31 2.42 -12.68 29.40
N THR A 32 2.15 -13.91 29.01
CA THR A 32 2.90 -14.63 27.98
C THR A 32 2.46 -14.15 26.59
N ILE A 33 3.43 -13.79 25.75
CA ILE A 33 3.18 -13.31 24.38
C ILE A 33 3.79 -14.31 23.39
N LYS A 34 3.00 -14.78 22.42
CA LYS A 34 3.47 -15.63 21.33
C LYS A 34 3.18 -14.96 19.99
N LEU A 35 4.11 -15.10 19.04
CA LEU A 35 3.93 -14.73 17.66
C LEU A 35 4.17 -15.93 16.78
N VAL A 36 3.14 -16.37 16.05
CA VAL A 36 3.22 -17.51 15.14
C VAL A 36 3.21 -17.04 13.70
N GLU A 37 4.12 -17.57 12.89
CA GLU A 37 4.28 -17.25 11.48
C GLU A 37 4.38 -18.52 10.64
N THR A 38 3.57 -18.58 9.59
CA THR A 38 3.50 -19.74 8.68
C THR A 38 4.81 -19.98 7.94
N SER A 39 5.49 -18.92 7.54
CA SER A 39 6.75 -19.00 6.79
C SER A 39 7.98 -19.13 7.71
N GLY A 40 9.13 -19.37 7.10
CA GLY A 40 10.42 -19.39 7.81
C GLY A 40 11.03 -18.01 8.04
N ARG A 41 10.30 -16.91 7.74
CA ARG A 41 10.79 -15.55 7.92
C ARG A 41 9.71 -14.61 8.45
N LEU A 42 10.14 -13.56 9.13
CA LEU A 42 9.31 -12.42 9.52
C LEU A 42 9.31 -11.33 8.43
N GLY A 43 8.39 -10.37 8.54
CA GLY A 43 8.29 -9.22 7.65
C GLY A 43 7.10 -9.27 6.68
N GLY A 44 6.54 -10.44 6.41
CA GLY A 44 5.39 -10.59 5.53
C GLY A 44 5.66 -10.04 4.12
N LYS A 45 4.89 -9.02 3.70
CA LYS A 45 5.04 -8.36 2.39
C LYS A 45 6.26 -7.43 2.31
N ILE A 46 6.86 -7.05 3.43
CA ILE A 46 8.09 -6.26 3.46
C ILE A 46 9.27 -7.21 3.26
N ASP A 47 10.02 -6.99 2.20
CA ASP A 47 11.23 -7.72 1.89
C ASP A 47 12.16 -6.86 1.03
N THR A 48 13.41 -6.75 1.44
CA THR A 48 14.47 -6.05 0.71
C THR A 48 15.52 -7.07 0.28
N PHE A 49 15.80 -7.13 -1.00
CA PHE A 49 16.85 -7.96 -1.56
C PHE A 49 18.15 -7.14 -1.64
N GLU A 50 19.19 -7.61 -0.98
CA GLU A 50 20.52 -7.01 -1.04
C GLU A 50 21.42 -7.82 -1.98
N THR A 51 22.03 -7.16 -2.95
CA THR A 51 22.99 -7.75 -3.86
C THR A 51 24.15 -6.76 -4.10
N GLY A 52 25.35 -7.12 -3.65
CA GLY A 52 26.50 -6.22 -3.74
C GLY A 52 26.23 -4.87 -3.07
N GLU A 53 26.21 -3.81 -3.87
CA GLU A 53 25.99 -2.43 -3.40
C GLU A 53 24.52 -1.97 -3.53
N PHE A 54 23.63 -2.83 -4.04
CA PHE A 54 22.22 -2.49 -4.29
C PHE A 54 21.32 -3.10 -3.22
N ALA A 55 20.35 -2.30 -2.77
CA ALA A 55 19.23 -2.74 -1.97
C ALA A 55 17.93 -2.52 -2.78
N VAL A 56 17.26 -3.61 -3.14
CA VAL A 56 16.07 -3.60 -3.99
C VAL A 56 14.86 -4.07 -3.20
N GLU A 57 13.83 -3.23 -3.12
CA GLU A 57 12.59 -3.61 -2.47
C GLU A 57 11.79 -4.62 -3.31
N ARG A 58 11.38 -5.71 -2.68
CA ARG A 58 10.53 -6.73 -3.28
C ARG A 58 9.04 -6.50 -3.02
N GLY A 59 8.73 -5.77 -1.97
CA GLY A 59 7.39 -5.39 -1.55
C GLY A 59 7.18 -3.88 -1.63
N PRO A 60 6.56 -3.24 -0.61
CA PRO A 60 6.45 -1.80 -0.54
C PRO A 60 7.84 -1.16 -0.45
N ASP A 61 8.01 0.01 -1.07
CA ASP A 61 9.27 0.76 -1.08
C ASP A 61 9.25 1.99 -0.16
N SER A 62 8.08 2.41 0.28
CA SER A 62 7.91 3.68 0.98
C SER A 62 6.59 3.79 1.71
N TYR A 63 6.48 4.81 2.54
CA TYR A 63 5.24 5.20 3.19
C TYR A 63 5.03 6.72 3.11
N VAL A 64 3.79 7.17 3.32
CA VAL A 64 3.44 8.59 3.33
C VAL A 64 3.91 9.21 4.63
N PHE A 65 4.92 10.08 4.59
CA PHE A 65 5.60 10.63 5.76
C PHE A 65 4.67 11.41 6.72
N ARG A 66 3.67 12.11 6.21
CA ARG A 66 2.68 12.83 7.05
C ARG A 66 1.83 11.91 7.93
N LYS A 67 1.75 10.61 7.63
CA LYS A 67 1.11 9.60 8.48
C LYS A 67 2.13 9.12 9.51
N THR A 68 2.15 9.76 10.67
CA THR A 68 3.25 9.66 11.64
C THR A 68 3.42 8.31 12.31
N ALA A 69 2.36 7.47 12.36
CA ALA A 69 2.40 6.21 13.10
C ALA A 69 3.58 5.29 12.72
N MET A 70 3.96 5.25 11.44
CA MET A 70 5.14 4.48 11.02
C MET A 70 6.44 5.19 11.40
N THR A 71 6.49 6.51 11.27
CA THR A 71 7.64 7.32 11.72
C THR A 71 7.87 7.17 13.23
N ASP A 72 6.78 7.21 14.02
CA ASP A 72 6.83 7.04 15.47
C ASP A 72 7.36 5.65 15.84
N LEU A 73 6.87 4.59 15.17
CA LEU A 73 7.37 3.23 15.36
C LEU A 73 8.86 3.11 15.01
N ILE A 74 9.30 3.72 13.91
CA ILE A 74 10.70 3.72 13.48
C ILE A 74 11.58 4.38 14.56
N HIS A 75 11.13 5.50 15.15
CA HIS A 75 11.82 6.12 16.28
C HIS A 75 11.80 5.24 17.53
N ASP A 76 10.68 4.62 17.84
CA ASP A 76 10.52 3.73 19.01
C ASP A 76 11.48 2.54 18.99
N VAL A 77 11.80 2.01 17.81
CA VAL A 77 12.78 0.92 17.66
C VAL A 77 14.22 1.40 17.48
N GLY A 78 14.46 2.73 17.46
CA GLY A 78 15.78 3.32 17.37
C GLY A 78 16.37 3.40 15.95
N LEU A 79 15.52 3.54 14.94
CA LEU A 79 15.92 3.70 13.54
C LEU A 79 15.63 5.12 12.98
N GLY A 80 15.36 6.11 13.84
CA GLY A 80 14.99 7.46 13.39
C GLY A 80 16.01 8.11 12.46
N ASP A 81 17.31 7.91 12.71
CA ASP A 81 18.40 8.45 11.88
C ASP A 81 18.55 7.75 10.51
N GLU A 82 17.84 6.63 10.31
CA GLU A 82 17.82 5.88 9.05
C GLU A 82 16.72 6.37 8.10
N ILE A 83 15.83 7.25 8.55
CA ILE A 83 14.72 7.77 7.73
C ILE A 83 15.28 8.63 6.60
N VAL A 84 14.84 8.32 5.38
CA VAL A 84 15.15 9.10 4.17
C VAL A 84 13.87 9.53 3.48
N ARG A 85 13.92 10.66 2.79
CA ARG A 85 12.80 11.19 2.01
C ARG A 85 13.10 11.04 0.52
N ASN A 86 12.05 10.82 -0.26
CA ASN A 86 12.20 10.65 -1.71
C ASN A 86 12.64 11.94 -2.41
N GLY A 87 13.34 11.78 -3.53
CA GLY A 87 13.65 12.87 -4.46
C GLY A 87 12.37 13.44 -5.09
N VAL A 88 12.45 14.70 -5.51
CA VAL A 88 11.38 15.40 -6.24
C VAL A 88 11.73 15.41 -7.72
N GLY A 89 10.79 14.94 -8.54
CA GLY A 89 10.96 14.90 -9.99
C GLY A 89 9.62 14.86 -10.70
N GLN A 90 9.66 15.06 -12.01
CA GLN A 90 8.50 14.93 -12.89
C GLN A 90 8.16 13.44 -13.04
N ALA A 91 6.88 13.10 -12.88
CA ALA A 91 6.35 11.80 -13.26
C ALA A 91 5.51 11.92 -14.54
N TYR A 92 5.32 10.80 -15.21
CA TYR A 92 4.66 10.73 -16.50
C TYR A 92 3.55 9.68 -16.51
N VAL A 93 2.64 9.81 -17.50
CA VAL A 93 1.68 8.76 -17.86
C VAL A 93 2.01 8.28 -19.26
N LEU A 94 2.13 6.99 -19.45
CA LEU A 94 2.13 6.38 -20.77
C LEU A 94 0.68 6.18 -21.20
N HIS A 95 0.30 6.81 -22.31
CA HIS A 95 -1.02 6.70 -22.92
C HIS A 95 -0.84 6.43 -24.41
N HIS A 96 -1.44 5.35 -24.92
CA HIS A 96 -1.07 4.77 -26.22
C HIS A 96 0.43 4.51 -26.28
N ASP A 97 1.16 5.18 -27.18
CA ASP A 97 2.60 5.06 -27.39
C ASP A 97 3.40 6.27 -26.89
N GLY A 98 2.73 7.25 -26.27
CA GLY A 98 3.31 8.51 -25.84
C GLY A 98 3.42 8.66 -24.31
N LEU A 99 4.57 9.19 -23.87
CA LEU A 99 4.81 9.61 -22.49
C LEU A 99 4.39 11.06 -22.30
N HIS A 100 3.40 11.28 -21.42
CA HIS A 100 2.84 12.59 -21.13
C HIS A 100 3.19 13.01 -19.70
N PRO A 101 3.75 14.19 -19.48
CA PRO A 101 4.05 14.65 -18.14
C PRO A 101 2.75 14.81 -17.33
N ILE A 102 2.76 14.35 -16.09
CA ILE A 102 1.63 14.56 -15.16
C ILE A 102 1.53 16.06 -14.90
N PRO A 103 0.35 16.67 -15.13
CA PRO A 103 0.17 18.09 -14.94
C PRO A 103 0.49 18.53 -13.51
N LYS A 104 1.18 19.64 -13.35
CA LYS A 104 1.42 20.29 -12.07
C LYS A 104 0.10 20.88 -11.56
N GLN A 105 0.01 21.20 -10.27
CA GLN A 105 -1.21 21.73 -9.64
C GLN A 105 -2.42 20.78 -9.73
N THR A 106 -2.15 19.49 -9.54
CA THR A 106 -3.18 18.48 -9.36
C THR A 106 -3.03 17.83 -7.99
N VAL A 107 -4.11 17.29 -7.45
CA VAL A 107 -4.11 16.37 -6.31
C VAL A 107 -4.61 15.02 -6.79
N MET A 108 -3.75 14.00 -6.83
CA MET A 108 -4.10 12.66 -7.34
C MET A 108 -4.72 12.70 -8.74
N GLY A 109 -4.23 13.60 -9.62
CA GLY A 109 -4.76 13.82 -10.95
C GLY A 109 -5.97 14.75 -11.03
N ILE A 110 -6.61 15.11 -9.92
CA ILE A 110 -7.73 16.05 -9.90
C ILE A 110 -7.17 17.47 -10.08
N PRO A 111 -7.62 18.22 -11.10
CA PRO A 111 -7.13 19.57 -11.37
C PRO A 111 -7.56 20.54 -10.27
N LEU A 112 -6.64 21.43 -9.86
CA LEU A 112 -6.90 22.46 -8.86
C LEU A 112 -7.18 23.84 -9.48
N ASP A 113 -6.89 23.98 -10.74
CA ASP A 113 -6.87 25.27 -11.45
C ASP A 113 -7.27 25.05 -12.91
N VAL A 114 -7.95 26.04 -13.50
CA VAL A 114 -8.39 25.98 -14.91
C VAL A 114 -7.22 25.88 -15.88
N ASP A 115 -6.05 26.38 -15.50
CA ASP A 115 -4.84 26.34 -16.30
C ASP A 115 -3.95 25.11 -16.01
N ALA A 116 -4.32 24.27 -15.06
CA ALA A 116 -3.53 23.09 -14.66
C ALA A 116 -3.28 22.13 -15.83
N PHE A 117 -4.19 22.05 -16.77
CA PHE A 117 -4.18 21.14 -17.91
C PHE A 117 -3.97 21.83 -19.27
N LYS A 118 -3.75 23.14 -19.32
CA LYS A 118 -3.67 23.88 -20.58
C LYS A 118 -2.62 23.36 -21.56
N ASP A 119 -1.53 22.81 -21.05
CA ASP A 119 -0.38 22.36 -21.84
C ASP A 119 -0.31 20.83 -21.93
N THR A 120 -1.31 20.09 -21.36
CA THR A 120 -1.27 18.63 -21.42
C THR A 120 -1.65 18.13 -22.81
N THR A 121 -0.96 17.08 -23.26
CA THR A 121 -1.25 16.36 -24.49
C THR A 121 -2.11 15.11 -24.27
N LEU A 122 -2.60 14.89 -23.04
CA LEU A 122 -3.49 13.80 -22.70
C LEU A 122 -4.93 14.01 -23.16
N LEU A 123 -5.32 15.24 -23.48
CA LEU A 123 -6.67 15.63 -23.85
C LEU A 123 -6.71 16.22 -25.25
N SER A 124 -7.79 15.97 -25.98
CA SER A 124 -8.12 16.70 -27.20
C SER A 124 -8.54 18.14 -26.89
N ASP A 125 -8.61 19.00 -27.91
CA ASP A 125 -9.09 20.39 -27.74
C ASP A 125 -10.53 20.46 -27.20
N GLU A 126 -11.39 19.53 -27.61
CA GLU A 126 -12.78 19.43 -27.14
C GLU A 126 -12.83 19.00 -25.67
N GLU A 127 -12.02 18.04 -25.29
CA GLU A 127 -11.91 17.56 -23.90
C GLU A 127 -11.31 18.63 -22.98
N HIS A 128 -10.33 19.40 -23.46
CA HIS A 128 -9.81 20.58 -22.76
C HIS A 128 -10.91 21.62 -22.51
N ALA A 129 -11.72 21.93 -23.54
CA ALA A 129 -12.80 22.88 -23.39
C ALA A 129 -13.88 22.39 -22.40
N ALA A 130 -14.21 21.09 -22.45
CA ALA A 130 -15.15 20.47 -21.52
C ALA A 130 -14.64 20.52 -20.07
N LEU A 131 -13.37 20.12 -19.83
CA LEU A 131 -12.76 20.19 -18.50
C LEU A 131 -12.73 21.62 -17.96
N ARG A 132 -12.35 22.59 -18.81
CA ARG A 132 -12.34 23.99 -18.44
C ARG A 132 -13.73 24.49 -18.03
N ALA A 133 -14.77 24.10 -18.76
CA ALA A 133 -16.15 24.45 -18.44
C ALA A 133 -16.57 23.87 -17.08
N MET A 134 -16.22 22.61 -16.80
CA MET A 134 -16.51 21.96 -15.52
C MET A 134 -15.77 22.63 -14.34
N LEU A 135 -14.53 23.10 -14.56
CA LEU A 135 -13.77 23.79 -13.53
C LEU A 135 -14.30 25.19 -13.21
N LEU A 136 -14.81 25.89 -14.23
CA LEU A 136 -15.40 27.24 -14.09
C LEU A 136 -16.84 27.20 -13.55
N SER A 137 -17.59 26.15 -13.88
CA SER A 137 -18.95 25.92 -13.43
C SER A 137 -19.09 24.44 -13.06
N PRO A 138 -18.65 24.07 -11.86
CA PRO A 138 -18.73 22.67 -11.41
C PRO A 138 -20.14 22.13 -11.52
N PRO A 139 -20.31 20.85 -11.86
CA PRO A 139 -21.63 20.22 -11.89
C PRO A 139 -22.36 20.39 -10.57
N ASP A 140 -23.65 20.72 -10.64
CA ASP A 140 -24.53 20.80 -9.47
C ASP A 140 -24.94 19.38 -9.06
N VAL A 141 -24.00 18.66 -8.47
CA VAL A 141 -24.17 17.28 -7.98
C VAL A 141 -23.99 17.30 -6.46
N GLU A 142 -24.99 16.79 -5.76
CA GLU A 142 -24.91 16.69 -4.30
C GLU A 142 -23.80 15.69 -3.88
N ALA A 143 -23.07 16.06 -2.83
CA ALA A 143 -22.11 15.14 -2.21
C ALA A 143 -22.84 13.92 -1.64
N PRO A 144 -22.38 12.69 -1.88
CA PRO A 144 -23.09 11.50 -1.43
C PRO A 144 -23.13 11.41 0.10
N GLU A 145 -24.31 11.03 0.63
CA GLU A 145 -24.50 10.81 2.07
C GLU A 145 -23.99 9.45 2.54
N THR A 146 -23.94 8.48 1.63
CA THR A 146 -23.47 7.12 1.89
C THR A 146 -22.29 6.79 0.99
N ASP A 147 -21.63 5.67 1.23
CA ASP A 147 -20.52 5.21 0.42
C ASP A 147 -20.95 4.92 -1.03
N VAL A 148 -20.08 5.25 -1.95
CA VAL A 148 -20.30 5.12 -3.41
C VAL A 148 -19.04 4.60 -4.09
N SER A 149 -19.18 4.17 -5.35
CA SER A 149 -18.03 3.87 -6.20
C SER A 149 -17.15 5.10 -6.41
N LEU A 150 -15.86 4.95 -6.16
CA LEU A 150 -14.87 6.02 -6.36
C LEU A 150 -14.81 6.48 -7.82
N GLY A 151 -14.79 5.53 -8.77
CA GLY A 151 -14.72 5.85 -10.18
C GLY A 151 -15.97 6.59 -10.67
N LEU A 152 -17.17 6.10 -10.33
CA LEU A 152 -18.42 6.77 -10.69
C LEU A 152 -18.51 8.17 -10.07
N TYR A 153 -18.13 8.31 -8.80
CA TYR A 153 -18.07 9.60 -8.11
C TYR A 153 -17.17 10.61 -8.84
N LEU A 154 -15.99 10.16 -9.26
CA LEU A 154 -15.02 11.03 -9.96
C LEU A 154 -15.49 11.36 -11.39
N ARG A 155 -16.06 10.38 -12.12
CA ARG A 155 -16.51 10.58 -13.51
C ARG A 155 -17.59 11.67 -13.62
N GLU A 156 -18.53 11.70 -12.68
CA GLU A 156 -19.55 12.75 -12.63
C GLU A 156 -18.98 14.17 -12.42
N ARG A 157 -17.79 14.29 -11.80
CA ARG A 157 -17.21 15.57 -11.36
C ARG A 157 -16.07 16.08 -12.22
N VAL A 158 -15.29 15.18 -12.83
CA VAL A 158 -14.11 15.58 -13.62
C VAL A 158 -14.13 15.02 -15.05
N GLY A 159 -15.07 14.13 -15.36
CA GLY A 159 -15.23 13.53 -16.69
C GLY A 159 -14.35 12.32 -16.95
N ASP A 160 -14.82 11.44 -17.82
CA ASP A 160 -14.18 10.17 -18.15
C ASP A 160 -12.72 10.30 -18.62
N PRO A 161 -12.35 11.24 -19.54
CA PRO A 161 -10.99 11.32 -20.05
C PRO A 161 -9.93 11.54 -18.96
N ILE A 162 -10.25 12.37 -17.96
CA ILE A 162 -9.32 12.64 -16.84
C ILE A 162 -9.26 11.44 -15.92
N VAL A 163 -10.38 10.79 -15.66
CA VAL A 163 -10.43 9.59 -14.83
C VAL A 163 -9.61 8.47 -15.49
N ASP A 164 -9.88 8.14 -16.75
CA ASP A 164 -9.28 7.00 -17.42
C ASP A 164 -7.78 7.19 -17.74
N ARG A 165 -7.37 8.41 -18.09
CA ARG A 165 -6.01 8.67 -18.58
C ARG A 165 -5.06 9.16 -17.51
N LEU A 166 -5.56 9.66 -16.37
CA LEU A 166 -4.70 10.24 -15.32
C LEU A 166 -5.03 9.72 -13.92
N ILE A 167 -6.28 9.81 -13.47
CA ILE A 167 -6.62 9.48 -12.07
C ILE A 167 -6.53 7.97 -11.86
N GLU A 168 -7.16 7.17 -12.72
CA GLU A 168 -7.13 5.71 -12.61
C GLU A 168 -5.71 5.15 -12.62
N PRO A 169 -4.81 5.50 -13.56
CA PRO A 169 -3.43 5.04 -13.52
C PRO A 169 -2.67 5.38 -12.24
N LEU A 170 -2.95 6.54 -11.64
CA LEU A 170 -2.33 6.96 -10.39
C LEU A 170 -2.90 6.21 -9.17
N LEU A 171 -4.21 6.00 -9.12
CA LEU A 171 -4.88 5.40 -7.96
C LEU A 171 -4.83 3.87 -7.99
N SER A 172 -4.93 3.25 -9.17
CA SER A 172 -4.80 1.79 -9.31
C SER A 172 -3.40 1.31 -8.90
N GLY A 173 -2.38 2.12 -9.12
CA GLY A 173 -1.03 1.86 -8.62
C GLY A 173 -0.93 1.84 -7.09
N ILE A 174 -1.82 2.53 -6.38
CA ILE A 174 -1.87 2.57 -4.92
C ILE A 174 -2.70 1.39 -4.38
N TYR A 175 -3.89 1.14 -4.96
CA TYR A 175 -4.87 0.17 -4.45
C TYR A 175 -4.92 -1.14 -5.25
N ALA A 176 -4.21 -1.23 -6.37
CA ALA A 176 -4.18 -2.39 -7.26
C ALA A 176 -5.59 -2.93 -7.58
N GLY A 177 -6.55 -2.05 -7.87
CA GLY A 177 -7.95 -2.42 -8.07
C GLY A 177 -8.65 -1.55 -9.12
N ASP A 178 -9.80 -2.04 -9.59
CA ASP A 178 -10.69 -1.28 -10.45
C ASP A 178 -11.39 -0.18 -9.64
N ILE A 179 -11.11 1.08 -9.98
CA ILE A 179 -11.66 2.22 -9.23
C ILE A 179 -13.20 2.30 -9.33
N ASP A 180 -13.80 1.73 -10.37
CA ASP A 180 -15.27 1.70 -10.51
C ASP A 180 -15.93 0.72 -9.53
N GLN A 181 -15.16 -0.20 -8.94
CA GLN A 181 -15.61 -1.12 -7.90
C GLN A 181 -15.16 -0.69 -6.48
N MET A 182 -14.28 0.30 -6.38
CA MET A 182 -13.74 0.76 -5.11
C MET A 182 -14.71 1.64 -4.34
N SER A 183 -14.69 1.49 -3.00
CA SER A 183 -15.32 2.40 -2.06
C SER A 183 -14.64 3.76 -2.03
N ALA A 184 -15.36 4.84 -2.26
CA ALA A 184 -14.84 6.18 -2.11
C ALA A 184 -14.52 6.51 -0.64
N LEU A 185 -15.40 6.16 0.29
CA LEU A 185 -15.22 6.45 1.72
C LEU A 185 -14.14 5.59 2.39
N SER A 186 -13.95 4.35 1.94
CA SER A 186 -12.93 3.47 2.53
C SER A 186 -11.53 3.71 1.97
N THR A 187 -11.42 4.39 0.82
CA THR A 187 -10.13 4.65 0.15
C THR A 187 -9.71 6.11 0.18
N PHE A 188 -10.57 7.02 -0.24
CA PHE A 188 -10.31 8.46 -0.35
C PHE A 188 -11.43 9.31 0.26
N PRO A 189 -11.75 9.14 1.55
CA PRO A 189 -12.84 9.86 2.21
C PRO A 189 -12.71 11.37 2.08
N GLN A 190 -11.47 11.89 2.00
CA GLN A 190 -11.19 13.31 1.87
C GLN A 190 -11.80 13.97 0.62
N PHE A 191 -12.13 13.22 -0.42
CA PHE A 191 -12.79 13.77 -1.61
C PHE A 191 -14.22 14.19 -1.26
N ILE A 192 -14.98 13.27 -0.66
CA ILE A 192 -16.38 13.51 -0.27
C ILE A 192 -16.45 14.50 0.90
N GLU A 193 -15.58 14.37 1.90
CA GLU A 193 -15.51 15.28 3.03
C GLU A 193 -15.17 16.72 2.60
N GLY A 194 -14.20 16.85 1.68
CA GLY A 194 -13.81 18.12 1.09
C GLY A 194 -14.97 18.76 0.30
N GLU A 195 -15.67 17.96 -0.51
CA GLU A 195 -16.83 18.41 -1.27
C GLU A 195 -17.97 18.89 -0.34
N LYS A 196 -18.34 18.09 0.66
CA LYS A 196 -19.37 18.46 1.66
C LYS A 196 -19.04 19.78 2.37
N LYS A 197 -17.77 19.97 2.72
CA LYS A 197 -17.31 21.13 3.47
C LYS A 197 -17.22 22.39 2.61
N HIS A 198 -16.85 22.27 1.35
CA HIS A 198 -16.49 23.40 0.49
C HIS A 198 -17.40 23.57 -0.73
N GLY A 199 -18.43 22.73 -0.89
CA GLY A 199 -19.48 22.86 -1.89
C GLY A 199 -19.23 22.13 -3.21
N ASN A 200 -17.99 21.81 -3.56
CA ASN A 200 -17.65 20.96 -4.70
C ASN A 200 -16.26 20.33 -4.53
N LEU A 201 -15.99 19.30 -5.34
CA LEU A 201 -14.73 18.55 -5.29
C LEU A 201 -13.50 19.44 -5.48
N TYR A 202 -13.53 20.38 -6.43
CA TYR A 202 -12.36 21.21 -6.73
C TYR A 202 -12.00 22.15 -5.57
N GLU A 203 -12.99 22.79 -4.96
CA GLU A 203 -12.78 23.61 -3.77
C GLU A 203 -12.31 22.74 -2.59
N GLY A 204 -12.91 21.57 -2.40
CA GLY A 204 -12.45 20.59 -1.42
C GLY A 204 -10.97 20.25 -1.60
N MET A 205 -10.56 19.94 -2.83
CA MET A 205 -9.17 19.59 -3.13
C MET A 205 -8.20 20.77 -2.99
N ARG A 206 -8.62 21.99 -3.32
CA ARG A 206 -7.81 23.20 -3.09
C ARG A 206 -7.48 23.40 -1.60
N HIS A 207 -8.47 23.19 -0.72
CA HIS A 207 -8.28 23.29 0.73
C HIS A 207 -7.51 22.12 1.34
N LEU A 208 -7.56 20.95 0.71
CA LEU A 208 -6.77 19.78 1.11
C LEU A 208 -5.35 19.81 0.53
N ARG A 209 -5.04 20.79 -0.34
CA ARG A 209 -3.70 20.96 -0.86
C ARG A 209 -2.75 21.10 0.33
N PRO A 210 -1.83 20.17 0.56
CA PRO A 210 -0.79 20.35 1.55
C PRO A 210 -0.02 21.59 1.11
N GLU A 211 0.11 22.57 1.98
CA GLU A 211 0.85 23.81 1.70
C GLU A 211 2.27 23.54 1.23
N GLN A 212 2.78 22.32 1.45
CA GLN A 212 4.08 21.87 0.94
C GLN A 212 4.05 20.36 0.68
N ARG A 213 3.79 19.94 -0.56
CA ARG A 213 4.14 18.59 -1.03
C ARG A 213 5.65 18.37 -1.10
N VAL A 214 6.40 19.45 -1.07
CA VAL A 214 7.85 19.50 -1.13
C VAL A 214 8.33 20.18 0.13
N ALA A 215 9.02 19.46 1.00
CA ALA A 215 9.70 20.00 2.15
C ALA A 215 11.16 20.29 1.81
N GLU A 216 11.78 21.19 2.54
CA GLU A 216 13.21 21.42 2.47
C GLU A 216 13.88 20.69 3.64
N VAL A 217 14.85 19.82 3.34
CA VAL A 217 15.71 19.16 4.32
C VAL A 217 17.14 19.60 4.01
N GLY A 218 17.64 20.52 4.83
CA GLY A 218 18.86 21.25 4.49
C GLY A 218 18.65 22.11 3.24
N ALA A 219 19.52 21.99 2.24
CA ALA A 219 19.39 22.70 0.96
C ALA A 219 18.65 21.88 -0.14
N LYS A 220 18.09 20.70 0.22
CA LYS A 220 17.45 19.79 -0.75
C LYS A 220 15.94 19.79 -0.60
N LYS A 221 15.24 19.86 -1.72
CA LYS A 221 13.81 19.61 -1.79
C LYS A 221 13.54 18.11 -1.75
N VAL A 222 12.62 17.69 -0.89
CA VAL A 222 12.24 16.28 -0.72
C VAL A 222 10.73 16.11 -0.90
N GLY A 223 10.32 14.92 -1.36
CA GLY A 223 8.92 14.59 -1.60
C GLY A 223 8.18 14.15 -0.32
N GLN A 224 6.97 13.67 -0.53
CA GLN A 224 6.04 13.31 0.57
C GLN A 224 6.24 11.87 1.09
N PHE A 225 7.06 11.07 0.44
CA PHE A 225 7.31 9.68 0.83
C PHE A 225 8.59 9.56 1.65
N ALA A 226 8.62 8.58 2.54
CA ALA A 226 9.79 8.21 3.31
C ALA A 226 10.07 6.70 3.20
N SER A 227 11.32 6.35 3.41
CA SER A 227 11.83 4.99 3.47
C SER A 227 12.98 4.92 4.48
N LEU A 228 13.70 3.81 4.53
CA LEU A 228 14.89 3.64 5.34
C LEU A 228 16.11 3.47 4.44
N LYS A 229 17.27 3.97 4.87
CA LYS A 229 18.54 3.93 4.10
C LYS A 229 18.88 2.55 3.57
N ARG A 230 18.62 1.50 4.35
CA ARG A 230 18.92 0.10 4.03
C ARG A 230 17.69 -0.70 3.61
N GLY A 231 16.61 -0.02 3.21
CA GLY A 231 15.34 -0.63 2.84
C GLY A 231 14.41 -0.89 4.04
N LEU A 232 13.16 -1.12 3.74
CA LEU A 232 12.09 -1.27 4.76
C LEU A 232 12.22 -2.56 5.59
N LYS A 233 12.91 -3.59 5.06
CA LYS A 233 13.19 -4.81 5.82
C LYS A 233 13.94 -4.52 7.12
N SER A 234 14.77 -3.48 7.16
CA SER A 234 15.49 -3.08 8.39
C SER A 234 14.55 -2.73 9.54
N LEU A 235 13.32 -2.25 9.28
CA LEU A 235 12.31 -2.04 10.32
C LEU A 235 11.80 -3.37 10.88
N THR A 236 11.44 -4.32 10.03
CA THR A 236 10.91 -5.62 10.48
C THR A 236 11.96 -6.45 11.20
N ASP A 237 13.20 -6.40 10.75
CA ASP A 237 14.35 -7.03 11.43
C ASP A 237 14.57 -6.39 12.81
N ARG A 238 14.56 -5.06 12.88
CA ARG A 238 14.73 -4.34 14.14
C ARG A 238 13.59 -4.59 15.12
N LEU A 239 12.36 -4.68 14.64
CA LEU A 239 11.22 -5.06 15.49
C LEU A 239 11.44 -6.44 16.10
N ALA A 240 11.82 -7.44 15.28
CA ALA A 240 12.10 -8.78 15.77
C ALA A 240 13.26 -8.82 16.80
N GLU A 241 14.32 -8.05 16.57
CA GLU A 241 15.46 -7.92 17.52
C GLU A 241 15.05 -7.28 18.86
N ARG A 242 14.02 -6.44 18.87
CA ARG A 242 13.53 -5.75 20.06
C ARG A 242 12.53 -6.55 20.88
N LEU A 243 12.07 -7.71 20.38
CA LEU A 243 11.18 -8.58 21.13
C LEU A 243 11.98 -9.43 22.13
N GLU A 244 11.82 -9.12 23.42
CA GLU A 244 12.56 -9.77 24.50
C GLU A 244 11.71 -10.82 25.26
N ARG A 245 10.38 -10.63 25.25
CA ARG A 245 9.43 -11.49 25.98
C ARG A 245 8.56 -12.35 25.08
N THR A 246 8.55 -12.06 23.78
CA THR A 246 7.70 -12.73 22.80
C THR A 246 8.34 -14.02 22.31
N GLU A 247 7.68 -15.13 22.47
CA GLU A 247 8.07 -16.40 21.85
C GLU A 247 7.69 -16.34 20.35
N ILE A 248 8.69 -16.34 19.47
CA ILE A 248 8.50 -16.35 18.03
C ILE A 248 8.55 -17.79 17.50
N ILE A 249 7.47 -18.24 16.84
CA ILE A 249 7.34 -19.60 16.31
C ILE A 249 7.17 -19.51 14.79
N LEU A 250 8.24 -19.76 14.06
CA LEU A 250 8.26 -19.81 12.60
C LEU A 250 7.88 -21.19 12.06
N ASN A 251 7.51 -21.27 10.77
CA ASN A 251 7.02 -22.48 10.12
C ASN A 251 5.84 -23.10 10.90
N CYS A 252 5.00 -22.26 11.47
CA CYS A 252 3.84 -22.62 12.30
C CYS A 252 2.57 -22.12 11.61
N SER A 253 1.88 -23.01 10.94
CA SER A 253 0.61 -22.73 10.27
C SER A 253 -0.55 -23.01 11.19
N VAL A 254 -1.40 -22.01 11.43
CA VAL A 254 -2.69 -22.21 12.13
C VAL A 254 -3.68 -22.77 11.12
N GLU A 255 -4.27 -23.92 11.47
CA GLU A 255 -5.24 -24.62 10.63
C GLU A 255 -6.67 -24.33 11.09
N GLN A 256 -6.88 -24.20 12.38
CA GLN A 256 -8.20 -23.99 12.98
C GLN A 256 -8.09 -23.22 14.30
N VAL A 257 -9.16 -22.50 14.63
CA VAL A 257 -9.35 -21.85 15.94
C VAL A 257 -10.57 -22.46 16.59
N GLU A 258 -10.41 -22.98 17.80
CA GLU A 258 -11.47 -23.57 18.62
C GLU A 258 -11.69 -22.72 19.86
N GLU A 259 -12.95 -22.57 20.27
CA GLU A 259 -13.29 -21.99 21.57
C GLU A 259 -13.12 -23.05 22.67
N ILE A 260 -12.44 -22.68 23.74
CA ILE A 260 -12.29 -23.48 24.93
C ILE A 260 -12.77 -22.71 26.17
N GLU A 261 -12.83 -23.33 27.32
CA GLU A 261 -13.16 -22.64 28.57
C GLU A 261 -12.08 -21.58 28.86
N GLY A 262 -12.48 -20.32 28.87
CA GLY A 262 -11.60 -19.19 29.18
C GLY A 262 -10.72 -18.69 28.05
N GLY A 263 -10.93 -19.11 26.80
CA GLY A 263 -10.14 -18.63 25.67
C GLY A 263 -10.28 -19.44 24.40
N TYR A 264 -9.16 -19.64 23.73
CA TYR A 264 -9.08 -20.23 22.40
C TYR A 264 -7.94 -21.24 22.30
N ARG A 265 -8.13 -22.26 21.48
CA ARG A 265 -7.09 -23.21 21.07
C ARG A 265 -6.84 -23.07 19.58
N LEU A 266 -5.59 -22.81 19.22
CA LEU A 266 -5.11 -22.84 17.86
C LEU A 266 -4.59 -24.23 17.53
N LEU A 267 -5.20 -24.90 16.57
CA LEU A 267 -4.66 -26.15 16.02
C LEU A 267 -3.60 -25.78 14.99
N THR A 268 -2.38 -26.23 15.18
CA THR A 268 -1.26 -25.90 14.30
C THR A 268 -0.50 -27.15 13.87
N ASN A 269 0.25 -27.05 12.77
CA ASN A 269 1.16 -28.09 12.30
C ASN A 269 2.34 -28.37 13.26
N ARG A 270 2.47 -27.58 14.35
CA ARG A 270 3.54 -27.70 15.36
C ARG A 270 3.03 -28.01 16.76
N GLY A 271 1.77 -28.45 16.86
CA GLY A 271 1.07 -28.67 18.11
C GLY A 271 0.10 -27.55 18.48
N ASP A 272 -0.76 -27.81 19.43
CA ASP A 272 -1.82 -26.90 19.83
C ASP A 272 -1.26 -25.77 20.70
N ILE A 273 -1.83 -24.57 20.53
CA ILE A 273 -1.50 -23.39 21.34
C ILE A 273 -2.79 -22.89 21.97
N GLU A 274 -2.83 -22.82 23.30
CA GLU A 274 -3.94 -22.21 24.02
C GLU A 274 -3.62 -20.74 24.36
N SER A 275 -4.63 -19.88 24.26
CA SER A 275 -4.48 -18.44 24.46
C SER A 275 -5.77 -17.81 24.94
N ASP A 276 -5.67 -16.85 25.86
CA ASP A 276 -6.83 -16.07 26.33
C ASP A 276 -7.29 -15.07 25.26
N HIS A 277 -6.33 -14.47 24.57
CA HIS A 277 -6.58 -13.47 23.52
C HIS A 277 -5.82 -13.82 22.25
N LEU A 278 -6.45 -13.52 21.11
CA LEU A 278 -5.85 -13.70 19.80
C LEU A 278 -5.81 -12.37 19.04
N ILE A 279 -4.71 -12.11 18.34
CA ILE A 279 -4.58 -11.00 17.40
C ILE A 279 -4.32 -11.61 16.04
N LEU A 280 -5.33 -11.57 15.18
CA LEU A 280 -5.27 -12.17 13.85
C LEU A 280 -4.85 -11.11 12.81
N THR A 281 -3.66 -11.28 12.27
CA THR A 281 -3.10 -10.43 11.21
C THR A 281 -2.88 -11.22 9.92
N VAL A 282 -3.79 -12.15 9.67
CA VAL A 282 -3.75 -13.14 8.60
C VAL A 282 -4.48 -12.66 7.35
N PRO A 283 -4.26 -13.31 6.18
CA PRO A 283 -5.05 -13.03 4.99
C PRO A 283 -6.56 -13.15 5.25
N PRO A 284 -7.38 -12.22 4.71
CA PRO A 284 -8.81 -12.13 5.04
C PRO A 284 -9.60 -13.42 4.72
N ARG A 285 -9.18 -14.18 3.70
CA ARG A 285 -9.82 -15.44 3.33
C ARG A 285 -9.83 -16.50 4.45
N LEU A 286 -8.88 -16.43 5.39
CA LEU A 286 -8.78 -17.36 6.52
C LEU A 286 -9.77 -17.07 7.65
N ILE A 287 -10.28 -15.86 7.74
CA ILE A 287 -11.17 -15.45 8.83
C ILE A 287 -12.46 -16.28 8.85
N ARG A 288 -13.04 -16.56 7.68
CA ARG A 288 -14.23 -17.41 7.59
C ARG A 288 -13.97 -18.84 8.12
N GLN A 289 -12.77 -19.36 7.89
CA GLN A 289 -12.38 -20.68 8.40
C GLN A 289 -12.12 -20.65 9.91
N PHE A 290 -11.46 -19.62 10.40
CA PHE A 290 -11.09 -19.50 11.81
C PHE A 290 -12.28 -19.10 12.69
N LEU A 291 -13.19 -18.28 12.18
CA LEU A 291 -14.29 -17.69 12.93
C LEU A 291 -15.65 -17.92 12.24
N PRO A 292 -16.10 -19.19 12.15
CA PRO A 292 -17.28 -19.54 11.33
C PRO A 292 -18.62 -19.03 11.87
N LYS A 293 -18.67 -18.52 13.11
CA LYS A 293 -19.92 -18.05 13.74
C LYS A 293 -20.25 -16.58 13.42
N VAL A 294 -19.34 -15.84 12.75
CA VAL A 294 -19.58 -14.45 12.34
C VAL A 294 -19.67 -14.35 10.83
N ASP A 295 -20.43 -13.38 10.33
CA ASP A 295 -20.52 -13.13 8.88
C ASP A 295 -19.27 -12.38 8.38
N SER A 296 -18.34 -13.15 7.84
CA SER A 296 -17.12 -12.66 7.21
C SER A 296 -17.05 -12.96 5.71
N ASN A 297 -18.21 -13.20 5.06
CA ASN A 297 -18.26 -13.57 3.64
C ASN A 297 -17.61 -12.50 2.76
N PHE A 298 -17.82 -11.22 3.05
CA PHE A 298 -17.21 -10.13 2.30
C PHE A 298 -15.66 -10.16 2.34
N LEU A 299 -15.05 -10.71 3.39
CA LEU A 299 -13.61 -10.91 3.47
C LEU A 299 -13.15 -12.10 2.59
N ALA A 300 -13.93 -13.16 2.56
CA ALA A 300 -13.66 -14.33 1.72
C ALA A 300 -13.82 -14.01 0.23
N ASP A 301 -14.72 -13.10 -0.10
CA ASP A 301 -14.97 -12.63 -1.47
C ASP A 301 -13.94 -11.61 -1.96
N MET A 302 -13.15 -11.02 -1.04
CA MET A 302 -12.01 -10.20 -1.42
C MET A 302 -11.02 -11.03 -2.23
N LYS A 303 -10.81 -10.65 -3.47
CA LYS A 303 -9.78 -11.22 -4.34
C LYS A 303 -8.64 -10.22 -4.43
N PRO A 304 -7.59 -10.35 -3.60
CA PRO A 304 -6.42 -9.51 -3.71
C PRO A 304 -5.84 -9.63 -5.11
N HIS A 305 -5.51 -8.50 -5.73
CA HIS A 305 -4.84 -8.54 -7.03
C HIS A 305 -3.42 -9.03 -6.87
N ALA A 306 -3.04 -9.98 -7.71
CA ALA A 306 -1.67 -10.40 -7.84
C ALA A 306 -0.88 -9.34 -8.64
N THR A 307 0.29 -9.01 -8.15
CA THR A 307 1.23 -8.12 -8.83
C THR A 307 2.62 -8.74 -8.85
N ALA A 308 3.38 -8.46 -9.91
CA ALA A 308 4.79 -8.76 -9.97
C ALA A 308 5.58 -7.46 -10.10
N THR A 309 6.80 -7.47 -9.59
CA THR A 309 7.79 -6.44 -9.86
C THR A 309 9.04 -7.06 -10.47
N CYS A 310 9.65 -6.36 -11.41
CA CYS A 310 10.92 -6.71 -12.01
C CYS A 310 11.86 -5.52 -11.83
N SER A 311 12.87 -5.65 -10.99
CA SER A 311 13.92 -4.64 -10.86
C SER A 311 15.07 -5.00 -11.75
N LEU A 312 15.53 -4.01 -12.53
CA LEU A 312 16.57 -4.14 -13.55
C LEU A 312 17.70 -3.16 -13.21
N VAL A 313 18.90 -3.67 -13.02
CA VAL A 313 20.10 -2.88 -12.73
C VAL A 313 20.92 -2.73 -14.01
N PHE A 314 21.21 -1.50 -14.44
CA PHE A 314 22.01 -1.17 -15.60
C PHE A 314 23.21 -0.31 -15.21
N LYS A 315 24.32 -0.41 -15.95
CA LYS A 315 25.28 0.70 -15.99
C LYS A 315 24.65 1.89 -16.68
N GLU A 316 25.03 3.09 -16.25
CA GLU A 316 24.50 4.34 -16.82
C GLU A 316 24.67 4.40 -18.34
N ASP A 317 25.83 3.95 -18.88
CA ASP A 317 26.10 3.95 -20.32
C ASP A 317 25.30 2.90 -21.13
N ASP A 318 24.72 1.91 -20.47
CA ASP A 318 24.02 0.80 -21.12
C ASP A 318 22.53 1.09 -21.38
N ILE A 319 22.01 2.23 -20.89
CA ILE A 319 20.61 2.62 -21.06
C ILE A 319 20.49 4.16 -21.19
N GLU A 320 19.57 4.60 -22.04
CA GLU A 320 19.19 6.01 -22.15
C GLU A 320 17.74 6.16 -21.71
N LEU A 321 17.53 6.83 -20.56
CA LEU A 321 16.20 7.08 -20.04
C LEU A 321 15.45 8.11 -20.91
N PRO A 322 14.12 7.98 -21.09
CA PRO A 322 13.34 8.84 -21.99
C PRO A 322 13.18 10.28 -21.48
N PHE A 323 13.38 10.49 -20.18
CA PHE A 323 13.26 11.79 -19.51
C PHE A 323 14.00 11.77 -18.17
N VAL A 324 14.23 12.96 -17.62
CA VAL A 324 14.69 13.14 -16.23
C VAL A 324 13.46 13.23 -15.32
N GLY A 325 13.30 12.29 -14.39
CA GLY A 325 12.15 12.23 -13.50
C GLY A 325 12.09 10.93 -12.71
N THR A 326 11.00 10.73 -11.96
CA THR A 326 10.88 9.62 -11.01
C THR A 326 10.27 8.34 -11.60
N GLY A 327 9.78 8.41 -12.84
CA GLY A 327 9.17 7.27 -13.53
C GLY A 327 7.81 7.59 -14.16
N PHE A 328 7.08 6.55 -14.52
CA PHE A 328 5.77 6.68 -15.17
C PHE A 328 4.81 5.57 -14.72
N VAL A 329 3.53 5.86 -14.87
CA VAL A 329 2.42 4.89 -14.79
C VAL A 329 1.82 4.73 -16.18
N THR A 330 1.07 3.65 -16.41
CA THR A 330 0.46 3.39 -17.72
C THR A 330 -1.05 3.46 -17.63
N SER A 331 -1.69 4.13 -18.59
CA SER A 331 -3.14 4.06 -18.75
C SER A 331 -3.57 2.67 -19.26
N GLN A 332 -4.86 2.34 -19.16
CA GLN A 332 -5.38 1.09 -19.71
C GLN A 332 -5.31 1.03 -21.25
N GLU A 333 -5.22 2.19 -21.91
CA GLU A 333 -5.11 2.32 -23.36
C GLU A 333 -3.65 2.26 -23.87
N ALA A 334 -2.67 2.09 -22.98
CA ALA A 334 -1.28 1.88 -23.38
C ALA A 334 -1.08 0.44 -23.88
N ASP A 335 -0.42 0.29 -25.03
CA ASP A 335 -0.15 -1.03 -25.65
C ASP A 335 1.10 -1.69 -25.02
N VAL A 336 1.06 -1.88 -23.71
CA VAL A 336 2.12 -2.52 -22.92
C VAL A 336 1.53 -3.39 -21.81
N THR A 337 2.28 -4.40 -21.38
CA THR A 337 1.92 -5.26 -20.26
C THR A 337 2.28 -4.63 -18.91
N ILE A 338 3.34 -3.83 -18.86
CA ILE A 338 3.76 -3.15 -17.64
C ILE A 338 2.71 -2.13 -17.20
N THR A 339 2.60 -1.93 -15.90
CA THR A 339 1.63 -0.98 -15.30
C THR A 339 2.29 0.28 -14.77
N ALA A 340 3.57 0.22 -14.46
CA ALA A 340 4.38 1.35 -14.03
C ALA A 340 5.86 1.03 -14.14
N CYS A 341 6.69 2.07 -14.15
CA CYS A 341 8.13 1.96 -13.99
C CYS A 341 8.63 3.10 -13.11
N THR A 342 9.34 2.78 -12.04
CA THR A 342 10.00 3.74 -11.16
C THR A 342 11.49 3.77 -11.46
N PHE A 343 12.06 4.96 -11.63
CA PHE A 343 13.50 5.19 -11.72
C PHE A 343 14.04 5.36 -10.30
N ILE A 344 14.59 4.28 -9.75
CA ILE A 344 14.96 4.21 -8.33
C ILE A 344 16.06 5.21 -7.99
N ASP A 345 17.08 5.34 -8.83
CA ASP A 345 18.17 6.31 -8.66
C ASP A 345 17.69 7.76 -8.60
N GLN A 346 16.59 8.09 -9.30
CA GLN A 346 15.98 9.42 -9.28
C GLN A 346 15.06 9.62 -8.08
N LYS A 347 14.28 8.59 -7.73
CA LYS A 347 13.34 8.63 -6.60
C LYS A 347 14.05 8.48 -5.26
N TRP A 348 15.04 7.59 -5.19
CA TRP A 348 15.81 7.24 -4.00
C TRP A 348 17.32 7.32 -4.27
N PRO A 349 17.91 8.53 -4.41
CA PRO A 349 19.32 8.69 -4.81
C PRO A 349 20.33 7.98 -3.90
N HIS A 350 19.97 7.73 -2.64
CA HIS A 350 20.82 7.01 -1.68
C HIS A 350 20.84 5.49 -1.91
N ALA A 351 19.86 4.94 -2.63
CA ALA A 351 19.71 3.49 -2.79
C ALA A 351 20.50 2.92 -3.98
N VAL A 352 21.01 3.79 -4.85
CA VAL A 352 21.70 3.40 -6.08
C VAL A 352 23.07 4.10 -6.13
N PRO A 353 24.18 3.36 -6.26
CA PRO A 353 25.50 3.94 -6.46
C PRO A 353 25.59 4.79 -7.72
N GLU A 354 26.50 5.75 -7.73
CA GLU A 354 26.79 6.58 -8.92
C GLU A 354 27.26 5.71 -10.09
N GLY A 355 26.84 6.03 -11.31
CA GLY A 355 27.16 5.27 -12.52
C GLY A 355 26.22 4.11 -12.83
N TYR A 356 25.09 4.01 -12.11
CA TYR A 356 24.06 3.00 -12.36
C TYR A 356 22.67 3.59 -12.42
N HIS A 357 21.81 2.91 -13.19
CA HIS A 357 20.36 3.09 -13.17
C HIS A 357 19.69 1.83 -12.64
N VAL A 358 18.68 1.98 -11.78
CA VAL A 358 17.83 0.89 -11.33
C VAL A 358 16.39 1.21 -11.68
N LEU A 359 15.80 0.39 -12.55
CA LEU A 359 14.40 0.48 -12.95
C LEU A 359 13.59 -0.57 -12.21
N ARG A 360 12.54 -0.16 -11.53
CA ARG A 360 11.56 -1.07 -10.93
C ARG A 360 10.29 -1.03 -11.75
N VAL A 361 10.03 -2.12 -12.45
CA VAL A 361 8.88 -2.32 -13.35
C VAL A 361 7.79 -3.07 -12.61
N PHE A 362 6.55 -2.66 -12.79
CA PHE A 362 5.38 -3.29 -12.19
C PHE A 362 4.55 -3.95 -13.28
N LEU A 363 4.01 -5.15 -12.99
CA LEU A 363 3.18 -5.96 -13.88
C LEU A 363 2.00 -6.54 -13.12
N GLY A 364 0.91 -6.81 -13.83
CA GLY A 364 -0.35 -7.32 -13.27
C GLY A 364 -1.38 -6.22 -13.10
N ARG A 365 -2.37 -6.21 -14.00
CA ARG A 365 -3.55 -5.34 -13.93
C ARG A 365 -4.73 -6.13 -13.37
N PRO A 366 -5.68 -5.48 -12.70
CA PRO A 366 -6.96 -6.10 -12.39
C PRO A 366 -7.60 -6.71 -13.65
N GLY A 367 -7.88 -8.02 -13.61
CA GLY A 367 -8.47 -8.73 -14.75
C GLY A 367 -7.51 -9.10 -15.89
N ALA A 368 -6.20 -8.80 -15.75
CA ALA A 368 -5.13 -9.17 -16.68
C ALA A 368 -3.81 -9.37 -15.92
N ASP A 369 -3.82 -10.26 -14.93
CA ASP A 369 -2.70 -10.54 -14.05
C ASP A 369 -2.02 -11.90 -14.28
N GLU A 370 -2.34 -12.59 -15.39
CA GLU A 370 -1.76 -13.88 -15.76
C GLU A 370 -0.23 -13.83 -15.87
N ILE A 371 0.32 -12.68 -16.23
CA ILE A 371 1.79 -12.48 -16.31
C ILE A 371 2.48 -12.73 -14.96
N VAL A 372 1.77 -12.58 -13.83
CA VAL A 372 2.34 -12.82 -12.51
C VAL A 372 2.70 -14.29 -12.29
N ASP A 373 2.02 -15.20 -12.95
CA ASP A 373 2.26 -16.65 -12.90
C ASP A 373 3.27 -17.15 -13.94
N ALA A 374 3.72 -16.28 -14.84
CA ALA A 374 4.77 -16.59 -15.80
C ALA A 374 6.14 -16.84 -15.13
N SER A 375 7.08 -17.42 -15.85
CA SER A 375 8.46 -17.60 -15.37
C SER A 375 9.17 -16.26 -15.16
N ASP A 376 10.26 -16.27 -14.39
CA ASP A 376 11.07 -15.06 -14.19
C ASP A 376 11.63 -14.55 -15.51
N GLU A 377 12.07 -15.46 -16.38
CA GLU A 377 12.58 -15.14 -17.71
C GLU A 377 11.54 -14.45 -18.58
N GLU A 378 10.29 -14.90 -18.51
CA GLU A 378 9.18 -14.32 -19.29
C GLU A 378 8.77 -12.95 -18.75
N ILE A 379 8.75 -12.77 -17.42
CA ILE A 379 8.51 -11.46 -16.78
C ILE A 379 9.62 -10.47 -17.16
N ILE A 380 10.88 -10.88 -17.09
CA ILE A 380 12.03 -10.05 -17.48
C ILE A 380 11.96 -9.69 -18.97
N ALA A 381 11.70 -10.66 -19.84
CA ALA A 381 11.59 -10.44 -21.27
C ALA A 381 10.45 -9.49 -21.62
N THR A 382 9.31 -9.61 -20.93
CA THR A 382 8.16 -8.70 -21.09
C THR A 382 8.50 -7.28 -20.65
N ALA A 383 9.13 -7.11 -19.49
CA ALA A 383 9.56 -5.81 -19.00
C ALA A 383 10.55 -5.14 -19.98
N LEU A 384 11.57 -5.88 -20.44
CA LEU A 384 12.57 -5.35 -21.38
C LEU A 384 11.98 -5.00 -22.74
N ARG A 385 11.04 -5.80 -23.26
CA ARG A 385 10.33 -5.53 -24.53
C ARG A 385 9.54 -4.23 -24.42
N ASP A 386 8.73 -4.07 -23.39
CA ASP A 386 7.86 -2.91 -23.21
C ASP A 386 8.70 -1.65 -22.96
N LEU A 387 9.76 -1.73 -22.15
CA LEU A 387 10.70 -0.62 -21.94
C LEU A 387 11.47 -0.27 -23.22
N GLY A 388 11.86 -1.26 -24.02
CA GLY A 388 12.57 -1.03 -25.30
C GLY A 388 11.78 -0.24 -26.34
N GLY A 389 10.45 -0.20 -26.20
CA GLY A 389 9.59 0.71 -26.99
C GLY A 389 9.61 2.17 -26.51
N LEU A 390 10.12 2.44 -25.31
CA LEU A 390 10.06 3.75 -24.66
C LEU A 390 11.45 4.38 -24.46
N MET A 391 12.49 3.58 -24.40
CA MET A 391 13.86 3.99 -24.11
C MET A 391 14.89 3.16 -24.85
N THR A 392 16.12 3.65 -24.96
CA THR A 392 17.20 2.93 -25.64
C THR A 392 17.94 2.04 -24.65
N ILE A 393 17.83 0.72 -24.81
CA ILE A 393 18.56 -0.28 -24.03
C ILE A 393 19.69 -0.81 -24.91
N LYS A 394 20.95 -0.54 -24.54
CA LYS A 394 22.15 -0.88 -25.34
C LYS A 394 22.76 -2.23 -24.92
N ALA A 395 22.55 -2.64 -23.66
CA ALA A 395 23.06 -3.90 -23.13
C ALA A 395 22.05 -4.54 -22.18
N ALA A 396 22.22 -5.84 -21.90
CA ALA A 396 21.41 -6.53 -20.91
C ALA A 396 21.65 -5.96 -19.49
N PRO A 397 20.64 -6.01 -18.61
CA PRO A 397 20.83 -5.60 -17.22
C PRO A 397 21.88 -6.49 -16.53
N LEU A 398 22.65 -5.89 -15.63
CA LEU A 398 23.67 -6.59 -14.82
C LEU A 398 23.03 -7.53 -13.80
N GLU A 399 21.89 -7.12 -13.26
CA GLU A 399 21.14 -7.86 -12.23
C GLU A 399 19.65 -7.70 -12.49
N THR A 400 18.89 -8.74 -12.23
CA THR A 400 17.44 -8.75 -12.34
C THR A 400 16.83 -9.37 -11.08
N VAL A 401 15.83 -8.73 -10.51
CA VAL A 401 15.13 -9.22 -9.32
C VAL A 401 13.62 -9.26 -9.58
N VAL A 402 13.06 -10.45 -9.72
CA VAL A 402 11.61 -10.66 -9.87
C VAL A 402 10.99 -10.97 -8.52
N SER A 403 9.87 -10.32 -8.23
CA SER A 403 9.10 -10.56 -7.01
C SER A 403 7.62 -10.65 -7.34
N ARG A 404 6.89 -11.50 -6.62
CA ARG A 404 5.46 -11.72 -6.79
C ARG A 404 4.73 -11.54 -5.48
N LEU A 405 3.66 -10.73 -5.50
CA LEU A 405 2.72 -10.54 -4.41
C LEU A 405 1.36 -11.12 -4.85
N ARG A 406 1.18 -12.44 -4.69
CA ARG A 406 -0.06 -13.12 -5.07
C ARG A 406 -1.24 -12.75 -4.18
N ASP A 407 -1.02 -12.67 -2.88
CA ASP A 407 -1.96 -12.07 -1.93
C ASP A 407 -1.63 -10.58 -1.77
N GLY A 408 -1.79 -9.81 -2.85
CA GLY A 408 -1.43 -8.39 -2.91
C GLY A 408 -2.29 -7.49 -2.03
N LEU A 409 -2.77 -6.39 -2.57
CA LEU A 409 -3.64 -5.46 -1.85
C LEU A 409 -5.10 -5.89 -1.97
N PRO A 410 -5.87 -5.95 -0.88
CA PRO A 410 -7.29 -6.28 -0.93
C PRO A 410 -8.09 -5.10 -1.52
N PRO A 411 -9.01 -5.36 -2.46
CA PRO A 411 -9.90 -4.33 -2.98
C PRO A 411 -10.97 -3.97 -1.94
N TYR A 412 -11.10 -2.70 -1.60
CA TYR A 412 -12.15 -2.21 -0.73
C TYR A 412 -13.40 -1.88 -1.55
N ALA A 413 -14.33 -2.82 -1.61
CA ALA A 413 -15.62 -2.61 -2.27
C ALA A 413 -16.48 -1.57 -1.54
N VAL A 414 -17.47 -1.03 -2.24
CA VAL A 414 -18.45 -0.09 -1.65
C VAL A 414 -19.04 -0.67 -0.36
N PHE A 415 -19.14 0.14 0.68
CA PHE A 415 -19.52 -0.21 2.06
C PHE A 415 -18.51 -1.09 2.83
N HIS A 416 -17.27 -1.14 2.39
CA HIS A 416 -16.24 -1.95 3.09
C HIS A 416 -16.09 -1.56 4.57
N SER A 417 -15.90 -0.29 4.87
CA SER A 417 -15.73 0.20 6.25
C SER A 417 -16.94 -0.08 7.14
N ASP A 418 -18.17 -0.03 6.58
CA ASP A 418 -19.39 -0.36 7.31
C ASP A 418 -19.44 -1.84 7.67
N ARG A 419 -19.05 -2.71 6.72
CA ARG A 419 -19.00 -4.17 6.93
C ARG A 419 -17.93 -4.53 7.95
N VAL A 420 -16.75 -3.89 7.91
CA VAL A 420 -15.69 -4.09 8.92
C VAL A 420 -16.17 -3.67 10.31
N ARG A 421 -16.87 -2.55 10.41
CA ARG A 421 -17.44 -2.07 11.68
C ARG A 421 -18.49 -3.04 12.23
N ALA A 422 -19.39 -3.54 11.37
CA ALA A 422 -20.38 -4.53 11.73
C ALA A 422 -19.74 -5.85 12.20
N LEU A 423 -18.74 -6.34 11.45
CA LEU A 423 -17.99 -7.55 11.83
C LEU A 423 -17.31 -7.39 13.19
N ARG A 424 -16.62 -6.29 13.45
CA ARG A 424 -15.97 -6.04 14.76
C ARG A 424 -16.98 -5.97 15.91
N ALA A 425 -18.14 -5.36 15.70
CA ALA A 425 -19.22 -5.33 16.69
C ALA A 425 -19.80 -6.72 16.97
N GLU A 426 -19.94 -7.56 15.94
CA GLU A 426 -20.38 -8.95 16.09
C GLU A 426 -19.32 -9.79 16.82
N MET A 427 -18.05 -9.65 16.44
CA MET A 427 -16.93 -10.35 17.07
C MET A 427 -16.81 -10.05 18.57
N GLY A 428 -17.01 -8.82 19.00
CA GLY A 428 -17.00 -8.46 20.42
C GLY A 428 -18.04 -9.23 21.25
N ARG A 429 -19.10 -9.71 20.60
CA ARG A 429 -20.15 -10.52 21.26
C ARG A 429 -19.93 -12.03 21.15
N VAL A 430 -19.44 -12.48 19.98
CA VAL A 430 -19.36 -13.90 19.60
C VAL A 430 -17.99 -14.48 19.94
N TYR A 431 -16.94 -13.70 19.74
CA TYR A 431 -15.54 -14.09 19.97
C TYR A 431 -14.82 -13.04 20.83
N PRO A 432 -15.24 -12.85 22.10
CA PRO A 432 -14.58 -11.87 22.97
C PRO A 432 -13.10 -12.24 23.15
N GLY A 433 -12.21 -11.25 23.03
CA GLY A 433 -10.76 -11.48 23.12
C GLY A 433 -10.07 -11.80 21.80
N ILE A 434 -10.79 -11.81 20.67
CA ILE A 434 -10.15 -11.88 19.34
C ILE A 434 -10.16 -10.50 18.66
N LEU A 435 -8.98 -10.03 18.28
CA LEU A 435 -8.78 -8.78 17.53
C LEU A 435 -8.40 -9.08 16.07
N LEU A 436 -8.96 -8.31 15.14
CA LEU A 436 -8.60 -8.34 13.72
C LEU A 436 -7.82 -7.08 13.37
N ALA A 437 -6.63 -7.23 12.80
CA ALA A 437 -5.80 -6.12 12.38
C ALA A 437 -5.11 -6.41 11.03
N GLY A 438 -4.79 -5.36 10.29
CA GLY A 438 -4.06 -5.42 9.02
C GLY A 438 -4.79 -4.81 7.85
N ILE A 439 -4.20 -4.99 6.66
CA ILE A 439 -4.61 -4.31 5.43
C ILE A 439 -6.05 -4.62 4.95
N ALA A 440 -6.68 -5.64 5.47
CA ALA A 440 -8.06 -5.96 5.11
C ALA A 440 -9.11 -5.11 5.86
N TYR A 441 -8.71 -4.36 6.89
CA TYR A 441 -9.64 -3.70 7.82
C TYR A 441 -9.42 -2.20 7.94
N ASP A 442 -8.16 -1.76 8.10
CA ASP A 442 -7.83 -0.46 8.68
C ASP A 442 -7.16 0.51 7.69
N GLY A 443 -7.08 0.12 6.43
CA GLY A 443 -6.36 0.82 5.37
C GLY A 443 -5.22 -0.02 4.83
N ILE A 444 -4.90 0.18 3.57
CA ILE A 444 -3.85 -0.61 2.88
C ILE A 444 -2.44 -0.08 3.17
N GLY A 445 -2.31 1.13 3.68
CA GLY A 445 -1.02 1.73 4.01
C GLY A 445 -0.41 1.13 5.29
N MET A 446 0.89 0.87 5.28
CA MET A 446 1.60 0.42 6.48
C MET A 446 1.36 1.32 7.71
N PRO A 447 1.38 2.68 7.58
CA PRO A 447 1.08 3.54 8.73
C PRO A 447 -0.32 3.34 9.30
N ASP A 448 -1.32 3.02 8.46
CA ASP A 448 -2.69 2.80 8.90
C ASP A 448 -2.81 1.49 9.69
N CYS A 449 -2.17 0.42 9.21
CA CYS A 449 -2.09 -0.86 9.90
C CYS A 449 -1.37 -0.74 11.26
N ILE A 450 -0.24 -0.01 11.29
CA ILE A 450 0.54 0.23 12.50
C ILE A 450 -0.29 1.01 13.51
N LYS A 451 -0.94 2.10 13.09
CA LYS A 451 -1.79 2.91 13.95
C LYS A 451 -2.91 2.09 14.57
N SER A 452 -3.65 1.38 13.73
CA SER A 452 -4.80 0.59 14.18
C SER A 452 -4.41 -0.48 15.19
N VAL A 453 -3.38 -1.28 14.91
CA VAL A 453 -2.97 -2.34 15.84
C VAL A 453 -2.37 -1.77 17.13
N HIS A 454 -1.65 -0.65 17.07
CA HIS A 454 -1.15 0.05 18.25
C HIS A 454 -2.31 0.50 19.17
N GLU A 455 -3.35 1.12 18.58
CA GLU A 455 -4.54 1.55 19.32
C GLU A 455 -5.30 0.35 19.93
N GLN A 456 -5.43 -0.75 19.19
CA GLN A 456 -6.07 -1.98 19.69
C GLN A 456 -5.30 -2.60 20.86
N ILE A 457 -3.97 -2.68 20.79
CA ILE A 457 -3.14 -3.20 21.89
C ILE A 457 -3.23 -2.30 23.13
N LYS A 458 -3.24 -0.98 22.93
CA LYS A 458 -3.40 -0.02 24.03
C LYS A 458 -4.75 -0.19 24.72
N ALA A 459 -5.83 -0.31 23.96
CA ALA A 459 -7.16 -0.58 24.52
C ALA A 459 -7.21 -1.90 25.28
N LEU A 460 -6.61 -2.97 24.73
CA LEU A 460 -6.51 -4.28 25.39
C LEU A 460 -5.79 -4.18 26.74
N ALA A 461 -4.75 -3.37 26.85
CA ALA A 461 -4.02 -3.17 28.11
C ALA A 461 -4.81 -2.35 29.15
N GLU A 462 -5.74 -1.50 28.71
CA GLU A 462 -6.61 -0.71 29.61
C GLU A 462 -7.80 -1.52 30.16
N GLU A 463 -8.18 -2.63 29.49
CA GLU A 463 -9.27 -3.52 29.90
C GLU A 463 -8.81 -4.63 30.89
N GLY A 464 -7.55 -4.97 30.90
CA GLY A 464 -6.93 -6.01 31.76
C GLY A 464 -6.33 -5.42 33.04
#